data_0585aa590ec5c3bc68c6317a887fb2ee
#
_entry.id   0585aa590ec5c3bc68c6317a887fb2ee
#
_cell.length_a   1.000
_cell.length_b   1.000
_cell.length_c   1.000
_cell.angle_alpha   90.00
_cell.angle_beta   90.00
_cell.angle_gamma   90.00
#
_symmetry.space_group_name_H-M   'P 1'
#
loop_
_entity.id
_entity.type
_entity.pdbx_description
1 polymer ?
#
loop_
_entity_poly.entity_id
_entity_poly.type
_entity_poly.pdbx_seq_one_letter_code
_entity_poly.pdbx_strand_id
1 'polypeptide(L)'
;FGTDITDARVKVASLGKTRDGYPYTIEYSYEVETDNMMFYPTWYPYEEAFTSVQKSIFVINAPLNFSFRHKELNGAPPVVKTTQGSRMSYTWKLENLVAYESEPNAPDYDKPFVITAPIEFEVEGYKGSIHSWADVGKFYVELNKGRDVLPEQVKAKVKTLIQNEKDTKTKIQKLYEYLQSETHYMNISLGIGGWQTIPAVEVAKKGYGDCKALSNYMKAILNEAGIPAYQALVYAGREVSYSYRDFACMHFNHVITCVPLEKDTLFLECTSQTNP
;
A
#
# COMPACT_ATOMS: atom_id res chain seq x y z
N PHE A 1 22.70 7.46 3.62
CA PHE A 1 22.22 6.37 4.49
C PHE A 1 20.72 6.29 4.31
N GLY A 2 20.18 5.12 3.92
CA GLY A 2 18.74 4.92 3.80
C GLY A 2 18.06 5.08 5.16
N THR A 3 16.93 5.76 5.17
CA THR A 3 16.08 5.93 6.36
C THR A 3 15.12 4.75 6.56
N ASP A 4 15.31 3.66 5.81
CA ASP A 4 14.42 2.50 5.81
C ASP A 4 15.00 1.34 6.61
N ILE A 5 14.26 0.90 7.62
CA ILE A 5 14.53 -0.31 8.40
C ILE A 5 13.41 -1.29 8.09
N THR A 6 13.72 -2.36 7.37
CA THR A 6 12.75 -3.40 6.98
C THR A 6 13.31 -4.79 7.22
N ASP A 7 12.44 -5.80 7.26
CA ASP A 7 12.79 -7.22 7.27
C ASP A 7 12.88 -7.84 5.87
N ALA A 8 12.72 -7.03 4.83
CA ALA A 8 12.86 -7.46 3.45
C ALA A 8 14.25 -8.08 3.17
N ARG A 9 14.27 -9.17 2.42
CA ARG A 9 15.49 -9.86 1.99
C ARG A 9 15.45 -10.06 0.49
N VAL A 10 16.61 -9.93 -0.13
CA VAL A 10 16.80 -10.13 -1.57
C VAL A 10 17.82 -11.22 -1.80
N LYS A 11 17.51 -12.18 -2.66
CA LYS A 11 18.47 -13.11 -3.22
C LYS A 11 18.86 -12.61 -4.59
N VAL A 12 20.15 -12.45 -4.81
CA VAL A 12 20.70 -11.98 -6.11
C VAL A 12 21.52 -13.10 -6.71
N ALA A 13 21.21 -13.44 -7.97
CA ALA A 13 22.01 -14.32 -8.78
C ALA A 13 22.59 -13.51 -9.95
N SER A 14 23.91 -13.46 -10.07
CA SER A 14 24.57 -12.85 -11.24
C SER A 14 24.90 -13.95 -12.23
N LEU A 15 24.34 -13.83 -13.44
CA LEU A 15 24.60 -14.78 -14.52
C LEU A 15 25.94 -14.54 -15.22
N GLY A 16 26.67 -13.52 -14.82
CA GLY A 16 27.91 -13.09 -15.44
C GLY A 16 27.71 -12.47 -16.82
N LYS A 17 28.79 -11.98 -17.41
CA LYS A 17 28.80 -11.58 -18.82
C LYS A 17 28.96 -12.85 -19.66
N THR A 18 27.97 -13.15 -20.50
CA THR A 18 28.11 -14.22 -21.49
C THR A 18 29.23 -13.84 -22.46
N ARG A 19 30.28 -14.63 -22.49
CA ARG A 19 31.45 -14.39 -23.35
C ARG A 19 31.18 -14.69 -24.84
N ASP A 20 30.12 -15.42 -25.11
CA ASP A 20 29.88 -16.05 -26.40
C ASP A 20 28.91 -15.27 -27.32
N GLY A 21 28.48 -14.08 -26.89
CA GLY A 21 27.61 -13.23 -27.73
C GLY A 21 26.13 -13.68 -27.71
N TYR A 22 25.34 -13.11 -28.61
CA TYR A 22 23.91 -13.39 -28.78
C TYR A 22 23.66 -14.40 -29.92
N PRO A 23 22.58 -15.20 -29.89
CA PRO A 23 21.55 -15.24 -28.83
C PRO A 23 21.93 -16.17 -27.65
N TYR A 24 21.36 -15.90 -26.46
CA TYR A 24 21.45 -16.81 -25.32
C TYR A 24 20.10 -16.93 -24.62
N THR A 25 19.90 -18.02 -23.89
CA THR A 25 18.68 -18.26 -23.09
C THR A 25 19.03 -18.28 -21.61
N ILE A 26 18.19 -17.65 -20.82
CA ILE A 26 18.23 -17.71 -19.36
C ILE A 26 16.95 -18.42 -18.91
N GLU A 27 17.13 -19.42 -18.06
CA GLU A 27 16.03 -20.11 -17.38
C GLU A 27 16.22 -19.98 -15.88
N TYR A 28 15.18 -19.59 -15.19
CA TYR A 28 15.14 -19.57 -13.73
C TYR A 28 13.80 -20.02 -13.22
N SER A 29 13.79 -20.61 -12.04
CA SER A 29 12.58 -20.92 -11.30
C SER A 29 12.80 -20.60 -9.82
N TYR A 30 11.73 -20.22 -9.15
CA TYR A 30 11.76 -19.99 -7.71
C TYR A 30 10.42 -20.40 -7.10
N GLU A 31 10.49 -20.71 -5.81
CA GLU A 31 9.32 -20.98 -4.99
C GLU A 31 9.35 -20.03 -3.79
N VAL A 32 8.18 -19.49 -3.46
CA VAL A 32 7.97 -18.62 -2.29
C VAL A 32 6.89 -19.24 -1.44
N GLU A 33 7.20 -19.44 -0.16
CA GLU A 33 6.24 -19.82 0.86
C GLU A 33 5.95 -18.60 1.75
N THR A 34 4.69 -18.36 2.05
CA THR A 34 4.26 -17.25 2.90
C THR A 34 3.04 -17.63 3.72
N ASP A 35 2.98 -17.17 4.94
CA ASP A 35 1.82 -17.21 5.82
C ASP A 35 0.98 -15.91 5.76
N ASN A 36 1.49 -14.89 5.08
CA ASN A 36 0.76 -13.64 4.85
C ASN A 36 -0.28 -13.81 3.74
N MET A 37 -1.53 -13.95 4.17
CA MET A 37 -2.67 -14.14 3.27
C MET A 37 -3.33 -12.83 2.81
N MET A 38 -2.81 -11.67 3.21
CA MET A 38 -3.36 -10.36 2.83
C MET A 38 -3.12 -10.05 1.35
N PHE A 39 -2.00 -10.51 0.80
CA PHE A 39 -1.58 -10.22 -0.56
C PHE A 39 -1.65 -11.46 -1.44
N TYR A 40 -2.36 -11.33 -2.55
CA TYR A 40 -2.34 -12.30 -3.62
C TYR A 40 -1.63 -11.72 -4.82
N PRO A 41 -0.95 -12.56 -5.63
CA PRO A 41 -0.21 -12.08 -6.78
C PRO A 41 -1.12 -11.45 -7.83
N THR A 42 -0.67 -10.37 -8.42
CA THR A 42 -1.24 -9.80 -9.65
C THR A 42 -0.49 -10.39 -10.84
N TRP A 43 -1.21 -10.81 -11.86
CA TRP A 43 -0.60 -11.31 -13.09
C TRP A 43 -0.46 -10.20 -14.12
N TYR A 44 0.76 -9.91 -14.47
CA TYR A 44 1.14 -9.03 -15.56
C TYR A 44 1.78 -9.90 -16.66
N PRO A 45 1.08 -10.19 -17.80
CA PRO A 45 1.64 -11.00 -18.87
C PRO A 45 2.85 -10.36 -19.56
N TYR A 46 2.95 -9.03 -19.53
CA TYR A 46 4.15 -8.28 -19.90
C TYR A 46 4.94 -7.90 -18.66
N GLU A 47 6.22 -8.25 -18.62
CA GLU A 47 7.12 -7.84 -17.52
C GLU A 47 7.85 -6.53 -17.85
N GLU A 48 8.26 -6.34 -19.12
CA GLU A 48 9.05 -5.19 -19.54
C GLU A 48 8.65 -4.71 -20.95
N ALA A 49 8.85 -3.40 -21.20
CA ALA A 49 8.77 -2.82 -22.53
C ALA A 49 9.85 -3.43 -23.45
N PHE A 50 9.66 -3.34 -24.76
CA PHE A 50 10.54 -3.88 -25.80
C PHE A 50 10.76 -5.40 -25.75
N THR A 51 9.95 -6.11 -24.96
CA THR A 51 10.03 -7.56 -24.82
C THR A 51 8.77 -8.20 -25.34
N SER A 52 8.88 -9.12 -26.31
CA SER A 52 7.77 -9.95 -26.77
C SER A 52 7.63 -11.16 -25.86
N VAL A 53 6.40 -11.62 -25.64
CA VAL A 53 6.11 -12.76 -24.79
C VAL A 53 5.48 -13.87 -25.62
N GLN A 54 6.19 -14.98 -25.80
CA GLN A 54 5.65 -16.13 -26.52
C GLN A 54 4.46 -16.75 -25.80
N LYS A 55 4.56 -16.85 -24.46
CA LYS A 55 3.52 -17.44 -23.63
C LYS A 55 3.62 -16.98 -22.18
N SER A 56 2.51 -16.50 -21.64
CA SER A 56 2.37 -16.18 -20.22
C SER A 56 1.16 -16.94 -19.67
N ILE A 57 1.36 -17.59 -18.52
CA ILE A 57 0.31 -18.37 -17.85
C ILE A 57 0.32 -18.03 -16.37
N PHE A 58 -0.87 -17.78 -15.84
CA PHE A 58 -1.10 -17.63 -14.42
C PHE A 58 -2.08 -18.70 -13.95
N VAL A 59 -1.70 -19.44 -12.90
CA VAL A 59 -2.51 -20.54 -12.37
C VAL A 59 -2.66 -20.41 -10.88
N ILE A 60 -3.90 -20.43 -10.39
CA ILE A 60 -4.21 -20.54 -8.97
C ILE A 60 -4.88 -21.89 -8.73
N ASN A 61 -4.26 -22.72 -7.87
CA ASN A 61 -4.80 -23.99 -7.44
C ASN A 61 -5.30 -23.88 -5.99
N ALA A 62 -6.60 -23.94 -5.80
CA ALA A 62 -7.23 -23.78 -4.49
C ALA A 62 -8.07 -25.00 -4.11
N PRO A 63 -8.29 -25.31 -2.83
CA PRO A 63 -9.30 -26.27 -2.40
C PRO A 63 -10.70 -25.89 -2.92
N LEU A 64 -11.59 -26.85 -3.16
CA LEU A 64 -12.92 -26.58 -3.70
C LEU A 64 -13.78 -25.63 -2.84
N ASN A 65 -13.56 -25.62 -1.54
CA ASN A 65 -14.24 -24.75 -0.59
C ASN A 65 -13.51 -23.43 -0.33
N PHE A 66 -12.40 -23.15 -1.03
CA PHE A 66 -11.65 -21.93 -0.89
C PHE A 66 -12.18 -20.86 -1.85
N SER A 67 -12.35 -19.65 -1.35
CA SER A 67 -12.86 -18.52 -2.12
C SER A 67 -11.88 -17.36 -2.11
N PHE A 68 -11.65 -16.80 -3.28
CA PHE A 68 -10.91 -15.56 -3.50
C PHE A 68 -11.59 -14.76 -4.61
N ARG A 69 -11.21 -13.52 -4.78
CA ARG A 69 -11.73 -12.64 -5.82
C ARG A 69 -10.66 -12.39 -6.89
N HIS A 70 -11.11 -12.22 -8.12
CA HIS A 70 -10.25 -11.83 -9.24
C HIS A 70 -10.98 -10.84 -10.14
N LYS A 71 -10.24 -10.05 -10.88
CA LYS A 71 -10.75 -9.14 -11.89
C LYS A 71 -9.77 -9.08 -13.06
N GLU A 72 -10.30 -9.36 -14.25
CA GLU A 72 -9.60 -9.25 -15.52
C GLU A 72 -9.72 -7.82 -16.05
N LEU A 73 -8.63 -7.26 -16.54
CA LEU A 73 -8.52 -5.87 -16.93
C LEU A 73 -7.82 -5.73 -18.28
N ASN A 74 -8.19 -4.68 -19.02
CA ASN A 74 -7.57 -4.27 -20.27
C ASN A 74 -7.48 -5.41 -21.31
N GLY A 75 -8.56 -6.19 -21.43
CA GLY A 75 -8.60 -7.28 -22.39
C GLY A 75 -7.88 -8.56 -21.94
N ALA A 76 -7.56 -8.68 -20.65
CA ALA A 76 -7.12 -9.97 -20.11
C ALA A 76 -8.18 -11.06 -20.37
N PRO A 77 -7.78 -12.29 -20.71
CA PRO A 77 -8.70 -13.35 -21.03
C PRO A 77 -9.53 -13.77 -19.82
N PRO A 78 -10.75 -14.26 -20.02
CA PRO A 78 -11.56 -14.79 -18.92
C PRO A 78 -10.87 -16.03 -18.31
N VAL A 79 -11.12 -16.23 -17.01
CA VAL A 79 -10.60 -17.40 -16.28
C VAL A 79 -11.15 -18.71 -16.86
N VAL A 80 -10.28 -19.69 -17.03
CA VAL A 80 -10.65 -21.08 -17.29
C VAL A 80 -10.57 -21.86 -15.99
N LYS A 81 -11.68 -22.49 -15.57
CA LYS A 81 -11.76 -23.28 -14.34
C LYS A 81 -11.81 -24.77 -14.66
N THR A 82 -10.93 -25.54 -14.00
CA THR A 82 -10.90 -27.00 -14.12
C THR A 82 -10.82 -27.66 -12.75
N THR A 83 -11.65 -28.66 -12.52
CA THR A 83 -11.61 -29.43 -11.27
C THR A 83 -10.64 -30.60 -11.41
N GLN A 84 -9.74 -30.75 -10.45
CA GLN A 84 -8.78 -31.86 -10.36
C GLN A 84 -8.82 -32.44 -8.93
N GLY A 85 -9.56 -33.54 -8.77
CA GLY A 85 -9.76 -34.15 -7.46
C GLY A 85 -10.46 -33.20 -6.50
N SER A 86 -9.82 -32.87 -5.38
CA SER A 86 -10.33 -31.96 -4.35
C SER A 86 -9.95 -30.49 -4.56
N ARG A 87 -9.37 -30.14 -5.71
CA ARG A 87 -8.89 -28.79 -6.02
C ARG A 87 -9.54 -28.23 -7.27
N MET A 88 -9.67 -26.92 -7.31
CA MET A 88 -10.05 -26.11 -8.46
C MET A 88 -8.80 -25.38 -8.97
N SER A 89 -8.50 -25.52 -10.26
CA SER A 89 -7.52 -24.72 -10.98
C SER A 89 -8.19 -23.57 -11.69
N TYR A 90 -7.71 -22.36 -11.45
CA TYR A 90 -8.08 -21.14 -12.15
C TYR A 90 -6.90 -20.75 -13.05
N THR A 91 -7.12 -20.71 -14.36
CA THR A 91 -6.04 -20.50 -15.34
C THR A 91 -6.35 -19.31 -16.23
N TRP A 92 -5.39 -18.41 -16.37
CA TRP A 92 -5.35 -17.35 -17.37
C TRP A 92 -4.12 -17.59 -18.27
N LYS A 93 -4.28 -17.38 -19.56
CA LYS A 93 -3.22 -17.63 -20.54
C LYS A 93 -3.29 -16.63 -21.67
N LEU A 94 -2.14 -16.09 -22.04
CA LEU A 94 -1.92 -15.30 -23.25
C LEU A 94 -0.72 -15.83 -24.01
N GLU A 95 -0.76 -15.73 -25.33
CA GLU A 95 0.31 -16.20 -26.22
C GLU A 95 0.56 -15.18 -27.33
N ASN A 96 1.80 -15.17 -27.83
CA ASN A 96 2.24 -14.37 -28.98
C ASN A 96 2.01 -12.86 -28.77
N LEU A 97 2.36 -12.36 -27.59
CA LEU A 97 2.28 -10.95 -27.28
C LEU A 97 3.44 -10.23 -27.95
N VAL A 98 3.14 -9.24 -28.79
CA VAL A 98 4.13 -8.43 -29.49
C VAL A 98 4.76 -7.43 -28.49
N ALA A 99 6.07 -7.21 -28.62
CA ALA A 99 6.75 -6.19 -27.82
C ALA A 99 6.07 -4.82 -28.01
N TYR A 100 5.96 -4.07 -26.92
CA TYR A 100 5.45 -2.70 -26.95
C TYR A 100 6.57 -1.70 -26.65
N GLU A 101 6.44 -0.50 -27.16
CA GLU A 101 7.33 0.61 -26.83
C GLU A 101 6.75 1.39 -25.63
N SER A 102 7.60 1.69 -24.66
CA SER A 102 7.22 2.56 -23.56
C SER A 102 7.32 4.01 -24.01
N GLU A 103 6.22 4.73 -23.93
CA GLU A 103 6.18 6.17 -24.20
C GLU A 103 6.32 6.95 -22.89
N PRO A 104 7.15 7.99 -22.84
CA PRO A 104 7.26 8.84 -21.68
C PRO A 104 5.91 9.43 -21.28
N ASN A 105 5.51 9.24 -20.01
CA ASN A 105 4.23 9.65 -19.45
C ASN A 105 2.98 8.94 -20.00
N ALA A 106 3.13 7.92 -20.84
CA ALA A 106 2.01 7.06 -21.16
C ALA A 106 1.68 6.21 -19.92
N PRO A 107 0.39 6.05 -19.60
CA PRO A 107 0.01 5.17 -18.51
C PRO A 107 0.24 3.71 -18.92
N ASP A 108 0.90 2.93 -18.07
CA ASP A 108 1.15 1.49 -18.29
C ASP A 108 -0.12 0.62 -18.19
N TYR A 109 -1.28 1.26 -18.08
CA TYR A 109 -2.55 0.58 -17.79
C TYR A 109 -3.38 0.18 -19.00
N ASP A 110 -2.84 0.22 -20.17
CA ASP A 110 -3.48 -0.30 -21.37
C ASP A 110 -3.20 -1.79 -21.64
N LYS A 111 -2.28 -2.38 -20.87
CA LYS A 111 -1.88 -3.79 -21.03
C LYS A 111 -2.82 -4.73 -20.26
N PRO A 112 -3.07 -5.95 -20.76
CA PRO A 112 -3.84 -6.96 -20.06
C PRO A 112 -3.21 -7.31 -18.71
N PHE A 113 -4.02 -7.44 -17.66
CA PHE A 113 -3.57 -7.99 -16.38
C PHE A 113 -4.75 -8.52 -15.57
N VAL A 114 -4.43 -9.34 -14.55
CA VAL A 114 -5.42 -9.90 -13.63
C VAL A 114 -5.01 -9.57 -12.21
N ILE A 115 -5.88 -8.89 -11.49
CA ILE A 115 -5.72 -8.68 -10.05
C ILE A 115 -6.46 -9.77 -9.30
N THR A 116 -5.87 -10.20 -8.19
CA THR A 116 -6.48 -11.15 -7.28
C THR A 116 -6.45 -10.62 -5.84
N ALA A 117 -7.43 -11.00 -5.03
CA ALA A 117 -7.50 -10.58 -3.65
C ALA A 117 -8.19 -11.66 -2.80
N PRO A 118 -7.79 -11.84 -1.54
CA PRO A 118 -8.53 -12.68 -0.61
C PRO A 118 -9.91 -12.07 -0.31
N ILE A 119 -10.80 -12.86 0.26
CA ILE A 119 -12.01 -12.36 0.93
C ILE A 119 -11.69 -12.10 2.38
N GLU A 120 -11.10 -13.08 3.03
CA GLU A 120 -10.60 -13.01 4.40
C GLU A 120 -9.10 -13.30 4.41
N PHE A 121 -8.39 -12.72 5.35
CA PHE A 121 -6.95 -12.91 5.49
C PHE A 121 -6.53 -12.91 6.96
N GLU A 122 -5.33 -13.43 7.19
CA GLU A 122 -4.61 -13.26 8.44
C GLU A 122 -3.18 -12.77 8.13
N VAL A 123 -2.69 -11.82 8.90
CA VAL A 123 -1.32 -11.31 8.84
C VAL A 123 -0.81 -11.08 10.25
N GLU A 124 0.32 -11.69 10.60
CA GLU A 124 0.94 -11.58 11.93
C GLU A 124 -0.06 -11.81 13.09
N GLY A 125 -1.01 -12.75 12.92
CA GLY A 125 -2.05 -13.06 13.91
C GLY A 125 -3.27 -12.14 13.90
N TYR A 126 -3.28 -11.08 13.07
CA TYR A 126 -4.43 -10.18 12.91
C TYR A 126 -5.31 -10.66 11.75
N LYS A 127 -6.59 -10.86 12.04
CA LYS A 127 -7.60 -11.27 11.04
C LYS A 127 -8.32 -10.07 10.47
N GLY A 128 -8.58 -10.11 9.16
CA GLY A 128 -9.29 -9.06 8.45
C GLY A 128 -10.06 -9.57 7.24
N SER A 129 -10.78 -8.67 6.61
CA SER A 129 -11.50 -8.92 5.36
C SER A 129 -11.19 -7.82 4.35
N ILE A 130 -11.16 -8.20 3.06
CA ILE A 130 -11.04 -7.27 1.94
C ILE A 130 -12.28 -7.43 1.01
N HIS A 131 -13.41 -7.87 1.54
CA HIS A 131 -14.62 -8.01 0.72
C HIS A 131 -15.10 -6.67 0.16
N SER A 132 -14.93 -5.59 0.92
CA SER A 132 -15.25 -4.23 0.53
C SER A 132 -14.20 -3.23 1.03
N TRP A 133 -14.21 -2.01 0.49
CA TRP A 133 -13.38 -0.90 1.00
C TRP A 133 -13.73 -0.55 2.46
N ALA A 134 -14.98 -0.73 2.86
CA ALA A 134 -15.39 -0.54 4.26
C ALA A 134 -14.75 -1.57 5.19
N ASP A 135 -14.56 -2.80 4.73
CA ASP A 135 -13.90 -3.84 5.53
C ASP A 135 -12.40 -3.58 5.66
N VAL A 136 -11.74 -3.11 4.60
CA VAL A 136 -10.35 -2.62 4.65
C VAL A 136 -10.21 -1.51 5.68
N GLY A 137 -11.11 -0.53 5.66
CA GLY A 137 -11.14 0.57 6.64
C GLY A 137 -11.34 0.08 8.07
N LYS A 138 -12.28 -0.85 8.30
CA LYS A 138 -12.50 -1.46 9.62
C LYS A 138 -11.26 -2.18 10.15
N PHE A 139 -10.63 -3.00 9.31
CA PHE A 139 -9.39 -3.69 9.67
C PHE A 139 -8.33 -2.69 10.10
N TYR A 140 -8.11 -1.63 9.31
CA TYR A 140 -7.08 -0.63 9.60
C TYR A 140 -7.36 0.15 10.88
N VAL A 141 -8.62 0.49 11.16
CA VAL A 141 -9.04 1.17 12.39
C VAL A 141 -8.82 0.27 13.61
N GLU A 142 -9.24 -1.00 13.56
CA GLU A 142 -9.05 -1.93 14.68
C GLU A 142 -7.58 -2.24 14.93
N LEU A 143 -6.77 -2.40 13.87
CA LEU A 143 -5.32 -2.61 13.97
C LEU A 143 -4.62 -1.46 14.71
N ASN A 144 -5.12 -0.24 14.57
CA ASN A 144 -4.50 0.98 15.10
C ASN A 144 -5.25 1.57 16.32
N LYS A 145 -6.21 0.85 16.87
CA LYS A 145 -7.02 1.30 18.00
C LYS A 145 -6.18 1.63 19.24
N GLY A 146 -6.44 2.80 19.84
CA GLY A 146 -5.76 3.29 21.03
C GLY A 146 -4.32 3.76 20.81
N ARG A 147 -3.88 3.86 19.55
CA ARG A 147 -2.52 4.33 19.21
C ARG A 147 -2.44 5.84 18.96
N ASP A 148 -3.54 6.57 19.12
CA ASP A 148 -3.68 8.02 18.94
C ASP A 148 -3.74 8.79 20.27
N VAL A 149 -3.31 8.19 21.37
CA VAL A 149 -3.27 8.86 22.68
C VAL A 149 -2.07 9.82 22.74
N LEU A 150 -2.33 11.10 22.99
CA LEU A 150 -1.30 12.14 23.13
C LEU A 150 -0.84 12.30 24.58
N PRO A 151 0.45 12.60 24.83
CA PRO A 151 0.92 13.03 26.14
C PRO A 151 0.32 14.39 26.55
N GLU A 152 0.12 14.63 27.84
CA GLU A 152 -0.49 15.86 28.34
C GLU A 152 0.27 17.14 27.91
N GLN A 153 1.58 17.07 27.81
CA GLN A 153 2.40 18.18 27.31
C GLN A 153 2.07 18.56 25.87
N VAL A 154 1.80 17.58 25.00
CA VAL A 154 1.41 17.83 23.62
C VAL A 154 0.00 18.40 23.57
N LYS A 155 -0.95 17.88 24.36
CA LYS A 155 -2.30 18.43 24.46
C LYS A 155 -2.28 19.90 24.89
N ALA A 156 -1.48 20.25 25.90
CA ALA A 156 -1.30 21.62 26.32
C ALA A 156 -0.70 22.52 25.22
N LYS A 157 0.29 22.00 24.49
CA LYS A 157 0.90 22.72 23.35
C LYS A 157 -0.12 22.96 22.22
N VAL A 158 -0.90 21.95 21.85
CA VAL A 158 -1.98 22.08 20.87
C VAL A 158 -2.94 23.21 21.25
N LYS A 159 -3.44 23.22 22.49
CA LYS A 159 -4.33 24.27 22.97
C LYS A 159 -3.70 25.67 22.90
N THR A 160 -2.44 25.79 23.26
CA THR A 160 -1.71 27.07 23.19
C THR A 160 -1.57 27.58 21.76
N LEU A 161 -1.26 26.68 20.80
CA LEU A 161 -1.06 27.06 19.40
C LEU A 161 -2.32 27.63 18.74
N ILE A 162 -3.50 27.17 19.16
CA ILE A 162 -4.77 27.53 18.52
C ILE A 162 -5.67 28.46 19.37
N GLN A 163 -5.27 28.80 20.59
CA GLN A 163 -6.12 29.53 21.58
C GLN A 163 -6.75 30.82 21.05
N ASN A 164 -6.00 31.56 20.22
CA ASN A 164 -6.45 32.83 19.65
C ASN A 164 -6.91 32.72 18.19
N GLU A 165 -6.98 31.50 17.67
CA GLU A 165 -7.31 31.28 16.25
C GLU A 165 -8.78 30.86 16.10
N LYS A 166 -9.50 31.54 15.20
CA LYS A 166 -10.91 31.22 14.92
C LYS A 166 -11.08 30.44 13.61
N ASP A 167 -10.21 30.72 12.65
CA ASP A 167 -10.28 30.08 11.35
C ASP A 167 -9.74 28.64 11.39
N THR A 168 -10.53 27.68 10.93
CA THR A 168 -10.18 26.26 10.97
C THR A 168 -8.98 25.94 10.10
N LYS A 169 -8.85 26.53 8.91
CA LYS A 169 -7.71 26.28 8.03
C LYS A 169 -6.40 26.78 8.65
N THR A 170 -6.44 27.95 9.26
CA THR A 170 -5.28 28.50 10.00
C THR A 170 -4.91 27.65 11.21
N LYS A 171 -5.89 27.08 11.93
CA LYS A 171 -5.62 26.11 12.99
C LYS A 171 -4.89 24.88 12.45
N ILE A 172 -5.40 24.30 11.37
CA ILE A 172 -4.80 23.13 10.72
C ILE A 172 -3.37 23.44 10.31
N GLN A 173 -3.13 24.58 9.66
CA GLN A 173 -1.79 25.00 9.24
C GLN A 173 -0.81 25.08 10.43
N LYS A 174 -1.18 25.79 11.52
CA LYS A 174 -0.32 25.90 12.71
C LYS A 174 0.01 24.55 13.36
N LEU A 175 -0.96 23.64 13.35
CA LEU A 175 -0.77 22.30 13.91
C LEU A 175 0.07 21.42 12.97
N TYR A 176 -0.04 21.62 11.66
CA TYR A 176 0.80 20.93 10.68
C TYR A 176 2.25 21.42 10.72
N GLU A 177 2.47 22.74 10.79
CA GLU A 177 3.79 23.34 11.02
C GLU A 177 4.43 22.85 12.33
N TYR A 178 3.63 22.67 13.39
CA TYR A 178 4.09 22.07 14.65
C TYR A 178 4.56 20.63 14.44
N LEU A 179 3.78 19.78 13.74
CA LEU A 179 4.21 18.43 13.40
C LEU A 179 5.55 18.45 12.65
N GLN A 180 5.66 19.28 11.62
CA GLN A 180 6.86 19.39 10.77
C GLN A 180 8.10 19.85 11.56
N SER A 181 7.93 20.72 12.55
CA SER A 181 9.04 21.20 13.39
C SER A 181 9.52 20.18 14.41
N GLU A 182 8.64 19.32 14.90
CA GLU A 182 8.94 18.38 15.99
C GLU A 182 9.28 16.96 15.52
N THR A 183 9.02 16.65 14.26
CA THR A 183 9.19 15.28 13.78
C THR A 183 9.95 15.20 12.46
N HIS A 184 10.53 14.02 12.20
CA HIS A 184 11.12 13.70 10.92
C HIS A 184 10.73 12.29 10.47
N TYR A 185 10.77 12.05 9.17
CA TYR A 185 10.43 10.75 8.60
C TYR A 185 11.56 9.73 8.82
N MET A 186 11.17 8.57 9.32
CA MET A 186 12.01 7.38 9.39
C MET A 186 11.13 6.15 9.20
N ASN A 187 11.37 5.38 8.15
CA ASN A 187 10.61 4.15 7.90
C ASN A 187 11.13 3.01 8.77
N ILE A 188 10.22 2.45 9.59
CA ILE A 188 10.45 1.23 10.38
C ILE A 188 9.31 0.27 10.10
N SER A 189 9.53 -0.67 9.18
CA SER A 189 8.54 -1.63 8.71
C SER A 189 9.02 -3.05 9.00
N LEU A 190 8.88 -3.49 10.26
CA LEU A 190 9.22 -4.83 10.73
C LEU A 190 7.94 -5.57 11.12
N GLY A 191 7.70 -6.76 10.54
CA GLY A 191 6.50 -7.55 10.78
C GLY A 191 5.22 -6.74 10.67
N ILE A 192 4.34 -6.83 11.67
CA ILE A 192 3.08 -6.04 11.68
C ILE A 192 3.31 -4.52 11.64
N GLY A 193 4.49 -4.02 12.03
CA GLY A 193 4.86 -2.61 11.92
C GLY A 193 4.86 -2.09 10.47
N GLY A 194 4.84 -2.96 9.47
CA GLY A 194 4.56 -2.58 8.08
C GLY A 194 3.13 -2.02 7.89
N TRP A 195 2.18 -2.36 8.78
CA TRP A 195 0.76 -1.97 8.72
C TRP A 195 0.28 -1.23 9.95
N GLN A 196 0.72 -1.65 11.12
CA GLN A 196 0.37 -1.04 12.39
C GLN A 196 1.23 0.21 12.66
N THR A 197 0.59 1.31 13.06
CA THR A 197 1.28 2.56 13.37
C THR A 197 2.05 2.49 14.69
N ILE A 198 3.13 3.24 14.82
CA ILE A 198 3.76 3.54 16.10
C ILE A 198 2.78 4.39 16.93
N PRO A 199 2.61 4.15 18.25
CA PRO A 199 1.74 4.97 19.09
C PRO A 199 2.14 6.46 19.07
N ALA A 200 1.15 7.36 19.07
CA ALA A 200 1.37 8.80 19.06
C ALA A 200 2.24 9.31 20.24
N VAL A 201 2.12 8.67 21.41
CA VAL A 201 2.97 8.96 22.59
C VAL A 201 4.45 8.68 22.31
N GLU A 202 4.77 7.63 21.54
CA GLU A 202 6.15 7.29 21.17
C GLU A 202 6.68 8.23 20.09
N VAL A 203 5.85 8.64 19.12
CA VAL A 203 6.22 9.66 18.13
C VAL A 203 6.54 10.97 18.82
N ALA A 204 5.68 11.42 19.74
CA ALA A 204 5.91 12.64 20.53
C ALA A 204 7.22 12.60 21.35
N LYS A 205 7.58 11.42 21.88
CA LYS A 205 8.79 11.22 22.67
C LYS A 205 10.05 11.18 21.83
N LYS A 206 10.00 10.56 20.67
CA LYS A 206 11.17 10.24 19.83
C LYS A 206 11.43 11.25 18.72
N GLY A 207 10.41 12.02 18.32
CA GLY A 207 10.50 13.00 17.25
C GLY A 207 10.63 12.35 15.85
N TYR A 208 10.24 11.08 15.67
CA TYR A 208 10.24 10.44 14.35
C TYR A 208 9.15 9.40 14.20
N GLY A 209 8.87 9.08 12.95
CA GLY A 209 7.96 8.01 12.56
C GLY A 209 7.92 7.81 11.05
N ASP A 210 7.31 6.71 10.62
CA ASP A 210 6.98 6.48 9.22
C ASP A 210 5.68 7.19 8.82
N CYS A 211 5.25 7.04 7.57
CA CYS A 211 4.02 7.69 7.07
C CYS A 211 2.79 7.38 7.94
N LYS A 212 2.63 6.13 8.40
CA LYS A 212 1.52 5.73 9.27
C LYS A 212 1.59 6.42 10.64
N ALA A 213 2.80 6.45 11.22
CA ALA A 213 3.04 7.00 12.54
C ALA A 213 2.84 8.52 12.57
N LEU A 214 3.39 9.24 11.60
CA LEU A 214 3.26 10.68 11.48
C LEU A 214 1.82 11.10 11.15
N SER A 215 1.14 10.38 10.26
CA SER A 215 -0.28 10.62 9.95
C SER A 215 -1.20 10.32 11.15
N ASN A 216 -0.90 9.27 11.94
CA ASN A 216 -1.63 8.98 13.17
C ASN A 216 -1.41 10.08 14.23
N TYR A 217 -0.18 10.57 14.36
CA TYR A 217 0.16 11.64 15.29
C TYR A 217 -0.52 12.95 14.87
N MET A 218 -0.51 13.29 13.58
CA MET A 218 -1.24 14.46 13.06
C MET A 218 -2.75 14.36 13.29
N LYS A 219 -3.34 13.19 13.01
CA LYS A 219 -4.74 12.90 13.31
C LYS A 219 -5.05 13.12 14.80
N ALA A 220 -4.20 12.64 15.69
CA ALA A 220 -4.36 12.81 17.14
C ALA A 220 -4.30 14.28 17.56
N ILE A 221 -3.35 15.05 17.02
CA ILE A 221 -3.19 16.50 17.24
C ILE A 221 -4.45 17.25 16.79
N LEU A 222 -4.96 16.96 15.60
CA LEU A 222 -6.17 17.61 15.07
C LEU A 222 -7.41 17.26 15.89
N ASN A 223 -7.58 16.00 16.27
CA ASN A 223 -8.70 15.55 17.09
C ASN A 223 -8.67 16.22 18.50
N GLU A 224 -7.49 16.40 19.12
CA GLU A 224 -7.36 17.16 20.37
C GLU A 224 -7.79 18.63 20.21
N ALA A 225 -7.58 19.20 19.01
CA ALA A 225 -8.04 20.54 18.66
C ALA A 225 -9.53 20.62 18.31
N GLY A 226 -10.27 19.51 18.39
CA GLY A 226 -11.68 19.41 17.98
C GLY A 226 -11.91 19.41 16.47
N ILE A 227 -10.88 19.13 15.68
CA ILE A 227 -10.93 19.06 14.22
C ILE A 227 -10.91 17.58 13.80
N PRO A 228 -12.03 17.02 13.28
CA PRO A 228 -12.07 15.63 12.85
C PRO A 228 -11.05 15.34 11.75
N ALA A 229 -10.24 14.32 11.95
CA ALA A 229 -9.23 13.90 10.99
C ALA A 229 -9.13 12.37 10.93
N TYR A 230 -8.74 11.86 9.79
CA TYR A 230 -8.64 10.44 9.49
C TYR A 230 -7.32 10.13 8.81
N GLN A 231 -6.88 8.87 8.89
CA GLN A 231 -5.82 8.37 8.04
C GLN A 231 -6.40 7.94 6.69
N ALA A 232 -5.74 8.27 5.60
CA ALA A 232 -6.08 7.82 4.26
C ALA A 232 -4.93 6.97 3.71
N LEU A 233 -5.25 5.72 3.37
CA LEU A 233 -4.35 4.84 2.64
C LEU A 233 -4.32 5.29 1.19
N VAL A 234 -3.14 5.52 0.64
CA VAL A 234 -2.94 6.02 -0.72
C VAL A 234 -1.82 5.25 -1.41
N TYR A 235 -1.80 5.33 -2.73
CA TYR A 235 -0.64 4.95 -3.51
C TYR A 235 0.15 6.20 -3.89
N ALA A 236 1.39 6.29 -3.44
CA ALA A 236 2.32 7.35 -3.78
C ALA A 236 3.34 6.83 -4.79
N GLY A 237 3.53 7.55 -5.90
CA GLY A 237 4.45 7.18 -6.95
C GLY A 237 4.08 7.79 -8.29
N ARG A 238 4.95 7.63 -9.28
CA ARG A 238 4.69 8.09 -10.65
C ARG A 238 3.83 7.11 -11.44
N GLU A 239 3.85 5.85 -11.05
CA GLU A 239 3.01 4.82 -11.65
C GLU A 239 1.60 4.96 -11.08
N VAL A 240 0.62 5.02 -11.96
CA VAL A 240 -0.78 5.07 -11.53
C VAL A 240 -1.16 3.70 -11.02
N SER A 241 -1.23 3.55 -9.71
CA SER A 241 -1.87 2.38 -9.14
C SER A 241 -3.39 2.51 -9.28
N TYR A 242 -4.00 1.44 -9.73
CA TYR A 242 -5.44 1.39 -9.90
C TYR A 242 -6.14 1.19 -8.57
N SER A 243 -6.73 2.24 -8.02
CA SER A 243 -7.78 2.04 -7.04
C SER A 243 -9.08 1.75 -7.80
N TYR A 244 -9.43 0.49 -7.87
CA TYR A 244 -10.71 0.09 -8.44
C TYR A 244 -11.81 0.34 -7.43
N ARG A 245 -12.73 1.24 -7.73
CA ARG A 245 -13.86 1.52 -6.83
C ARG A 245 -14.68 0.27 -6.51
N ASP A 246 -14.76 -0.65 -7.46
CA ASP A 246 -15.55 -1.88 -7.43
C ASP A 246 -14.76 -3.14 -7.06
N PHE A 247 -13.45 -3.01 -6.76
CA PHE A 247 -12.60 -4.13 -6.38
C PHE A 247 -11.66 -3.75 -5.25
N ALA A 248 -12.07 -3.96 -4.03
CA ALA A 248 -11.23 -3.70 -2.87
C ALA A 248 -10.01 -4.64 -2.87
N CYS A 249 -8.81 -4.09 -2.72
CA CYS A 249 -7.54 -4.79 -2.68
C CYS A 249 -6.49 -3.96 -1.95
N MET A 250 -5.42 -4.59 -1.49
CA MET A 250 -4.36 -3.90 -0.74
C MET A 250 -3.22 -3.47 -1.68
N HIS A 251 -3.42 -2.35 -2.37
CA HIS A 251 -2.43 -1.76 -3.30
C HIS A 251 -1.88 -0.41 -2.81
N PHE A 252 -1.89 -0.20 -1.51
CA PHE A 252 -1.41 1.04 -0.92
C PHE A 252 0.05 0.90 -0.48
N ASN A 253 0.82 1.96 -0.66
CA ASN A 253 2.20 2.05 -0.22
C ASN A 253 2.49 3.26 0.66
N HIS A 254 1.46 4.08 0.95
CA HIS A 254 1.62 5.32 1.70
C HIS A 254 0.36 5.67 2.51
N VAL A 255 0.54 6.50 3.55
CA VAL A 255 -0.54 6.98 4.42
C VAL A 255 -0.40 8.47 4.62
N ILE A 256 -1.49 9.21 4.41
CA ILE A 256 -1.59 10.65 4.65
C ILE A 256 -2.74 10.96 5.61
N THR A 257 -2.81 12.19 6.10
CA THR A 257 -3.94 12.64 6.94
C THR A 257 -4.99 13.33 6.08
N CYS A 258 -6.24 12.90 6.24
CA CYS A 258 -7.42 13.47 5.59
C CYS A 258 -8.24 14.28 6.60
N VAL A 259 -8.53 15.53 6.28
CA VAL A 259 -9.31 16.45 7.12
C VAL A 259 -10.51 16.94 6.33
N PRO A 260 -11.71 16.37 6.53
CA PRO A 260 -12.94 16.84 5.90
C PRO A 260 -13.32 18.22 6.41
N LEU A 261 -13.61 19.12 5.50
CA LEU A 261 -14.18 20.44 5.75
C LEU A 261 -15.59 20.52 5.17
N GLU A 262 -16.35 21.57 5.50
CA GLU A 262 -17.74 21.73 5.07
C GLU A 262 -17.94 21.62 3.54
N LYS A 263 -17.01 22.16 2.74
CA LYS A 263 -17.09 22.19 1.27
C LYS A 263 -15.87 21.63 0.57
N ASP A 264 -14.91 21.07 1.34
CA ASP A 264 -13.61 20.67 0.83
C ASP A 264 -13.03 19.54 1.68
N THR A 265 -11.94 18.96 1.23
CA THR A 265 -11.16 18.00 2.01
C THR A 265 -9.68 18.36 1.87
N LEU A 266 -9.01 18.59 2.98
CA LEU A 266 -7.57 18.78 2.99
C LEU A 266 -6.88 17.43 3.14
N PHE A 267 -5.82 17.24 2.38
CA PHE A 267 -4.90 16.11 2.52
C PHE A 267 -3.54 16.64 2.97
N LEU A 268 -3.04 16.13 4.08
CA LEU A 268 -1.77 16.56 4.68
C LEU A 268 -0.74 15.46 4.52
N GLU A 269 0.35 15.78 3.83
CA GLU A 269 1.52 14.92 3.67
C GLU A 269 2.44 15.07 4.89
N CYS A 270 2.34 14.13 5.82
CA CYS A 270 3.01 14.23 7.12
C CYS A 270 4.49 13.83 7.11
N THR A 271 4.99 13.29 6.00
CA THR A 271 6.40 12.84 5.90
C THR A 271 7.35 13.93 5.41
N SER A 272 6.80 15.01 4.85
CA SER A 272 7.57 16.17 4.39
C SER A 272 7.66 17.25 5.45
N GLN A 273 8.86 17.77 5.66
CA GLN A 273 9.09 18.92 6.54
C GLN A 273 8.98 20.27 5.85
N THR A 274 8.75 20.27 4.53
CA THR A 274 8.79 21.48 3.69
C THR A 274 7.58 21.66 2.80
N ASN A 275 6.63 20.72 2.77
CA ASN A 275 5.37 20.90 2.06
C ASN A 275 4.55 22.01 2.72
N PRO A 276 3.90 22.88 1.90
CA PRO A 276 3.08 23.97 2.40
C PRO A 276 1.81 23.48 3.09
#